data_46cbfe2414f73d8170697f915563c25e
#
_entry.id   46cbfe2414f73d8170697f915563c25e
#
_cell.length_a   1.000
_cell.length_b   1.000
_cell.length_c   1.000
_cell.angle_alpha   90.00
_cell.angle_beta   90.00
_cell.angle_gamma   90.00
#
_symmetry.space_group_name_H-M   'P 1'
#
loop_
_entity.id
_entity.type
_entity.pdbx_description
1 polymer ?
#
loop_
_entity_poly.entity_id
_entity_poly.type
_entity_poly.pdbx_seq_one_letter_code
_entity_poly.pdbx_strand_id
1 'polypeptide(L)'
;DTLSYLNTIVANKASYVGKPFSVLMNDLQIQIKFFFPFADLNHDKTKETSTEFSFYFPPTAEEIYLTYPSLEITWQTNLNATQSRALYTQYRALGWSNEVATFYSSGIIADIRVVE
;
A
#
# COMPACT_ATOMS: atom_id res chain seq x y z
N ASP A 1 -12.34 -0.02 -15.52
CA ASP A 1 -11.73 1.11 -14.83
C ASP A 1 -10.97 0.64 -13.58
N THR A 2 -10.26 1.55 -12.93
CA THR A 2 -9.43 1.21 -11.77
C THR A 2 -10.28 0.66 -10.63
N LEU A 3 -11.36 1.31 -10.28
CA LEU A 3 -12.21 0.87 -9.18
C LEU A 3 -12.76 -0.54 -9.41
N SER A 4 -13.28 -0.82 -10.60
CA SER A 4 -13.78 -2.15 -10.94
C SER A 4 -12.68 -3.20 -10.83
N TYR A 5 -11.48 -2.89 -11.31
CA TYR A 5 -10.34 -3.81 -11.22
C TYR A 5 -9.97 -4.09 -9.75
N LEU A 6 -9.87 -3.04 -8.92
CA LEU A 6 -9.53 -3.21 -7.50
C LEU A 6 -10.60 -4.03 -6.77
N ASN A 7 -11.87 -3.85 -7.12
CA ASN A 7 -12.95 -4.66 -6.56
C ASN A 7 -12.79 -6.14 -6.90
N THR A 8 -12.24 -6.48 -8.08
CA THR A 8 -11.96 -7.89 -8.41
C THR A 8 -10.85 -8.45 -7.55
N ILE A 9 -9.83 -7.65 -7.22
CA ILE A 9 -8.76 -8.07 -6.30
C ILE A 9 -9.35 -8.38 -4.92
N VAL A 10 -10.21 -7.51 -4.39
CA VAL A 10 -10.82 -7.72 -3.08
C VAL A 10 -11.76 -8.94 -3.10
N ALA A 11 -12.50 -9.15 -4.18
CA ALA A 11 -13.36 -10.33 -4.32
C ALA A 11 -12.55 -11.63 -4.27
N ASN A 12 -11.29 -11.59 -4.70
CA ASN A 12 -10.38 -12.73 -4.73
C ASN A 12 -9.32 -12.68 -3.61
N LYS A 13 -9.54 -11.90 -2.56
CA LYS A 13 -8.52 -11.69 -1.52
C LYS A 13 -8.08 -12.97 -0.82
N ALA A 14 -8.92 -14.00 -0.79
CA ALA A 14 -8.55 -15.30 -0.22
C ALA A 14 -7.33 -15.92 -0.90
N SER A 15 -7.03 -15.54 -2.15
CA SER A 15 -5.83 -15.98 -2.86
C SER A 15 -4.56 -15.30 -2.35
N TYR A 16 -4.68 -14.20 -1.60
CA TYR A 16 -3.55 -13.39 -1.17
C TYR A 16 -3.39 -13.32 0.34
N VAL A 17 -4.47 -13.48 1.11
CA VAL A 17 -4.40 -13.46 2.57
C VAL A 17 -3.51 -14.61 3.07
N GLY A 18 -2.61 -14.29 3.99
CA GLY A 18 -1.63 -15.27 4.51
C GLY A 18 -0.38 -15.42 3.63
N LYS A 19 -0.28 -14.68 2.54
CA LYS A 19 0.85 -14.74 1.62
C LYS A 19 1.63 -13.43 1.61
N PRO A 20 2.90 -13.45 1.15
CA PRO A 20 3.67 -12.22 1.01
C PRO A 20 3.05 -11.26 0.00
N PHE A 21 3.23 -9.97 0.23
CA PHE A 21 2.73 -8.93 -0.66
C PHE A 21 3.29 -9.06 -2.08
N SER A 22 4.49 -9.64 -2.22
CA SER A 22 5.09 -9.89 -3.53
C SER A 22 4.17 -10.71 -4.45
N VAL A 23 3.37 -11.62 -3.89
CA VAL A 23 2.43 -12.43 -4.68
C VAL A 23 1.37 -11.52 -5.31
N LEU A 24 0.80 -10.62 -4.52
CA LEU A 24 -0.18 -9.65 -5.04
C LEU A 24 0.46 -8.69 -6.03
N MET A 25 1.66 -8.16 -5.72
CA MET A 25 2.35 -7.24 -6.62
C MET A 25 2.60 -7.87 -8.00
N ASN A 26 2.98 -9.15 -8.03
CA ASN A 26 3.24 -9.84 -9.30
C ASN A 26 1.97 -10.03 -10.12
N ASP A 27 0.81 -10.10 -9.48
CA ASP A 27 -0.47 -10.26 -10.16
C ASP A 27 -1.10 -8.94 -10.61
N LEU A 28 -0.69 -7.82 -10.03
CA LEU A 28 -1.27 -6.52 -10.36
C LEU A 28 -1.02 -6.16 -11.82
N GLN A 29 -2.09 -5.80 -12.53
CA GLN A 29 -2.05 -5.36 -13.93
C GLN A 29 -1.90 -3.86 -14.07
N ILE A 30 -1.97 -3.12 -12.94
CA ILE A 30 -1.75 -1.69 -12.89
C ILE A 30 -0.61 -1.39 -11.94
N GLN A 31 0.12 -0.31 -12.21
CA GLN A 31 1.33 0.02 -11.48
C GLN A 31 1.02 0.81 -10.21
N ILE A 32 1.60 0.37 -9.09
CA ILE A 32 1.60 1.16 -7.86
C ILE A 32 2.46 2.40 -8.09
N LYS A 33 1.93 3.58 -7.75
CA LYS A 33 2.63 4.85 -7.96
C LYS A 33 2.88 5.64 -6.69
N PHE A 34 2.20 5.29 -5.61
CA PHE A 34 2.36 5.97 -4.33
C PHE A 34 1.95 5.06 -3.19
N PHE A 35 2.34 5.43 -1.96
CA PHE A 35 1.97 4.66 -0.78
C PHE A 35 1.83 5.58 0.43
N PHE A 36 0.97 5.18 1.38
CA PHE A 36 0.76 5.89 2.64
C PHE A 36 0.85 4.88 3.77
N PRO A 37 1.94 4.90 4.57
CA PRO A 37 2.06 4.00 5.72
C PRO A 37 1.24 4.50 6.91
N PHE A 38 0.54 3.58 7.58
CA PHE A 38 -0.25 3.90 8.78
C PHE A 38 0.33 3.17 9.99
N ALA A 39 0.84 3.96 10.94
CA ALA A 39 1.39 3.43 12.18
C ALA A 39 0.28 3.21 13.22
N ASP A 40 0.58 2.38 14.22
CA ASP A 40 -0.30 2.17 15.36
C ASP A 40 -0.17 3.34 16.35
N LEU A 41 -0.89 4.42 16.08
CA LEU A 41 -0.75 5.67 16.82
C LEU A 41 -1.17 5.57 18.30
N ASN A 42 -2.03 4.62 18.63
CA ASN A 42 -2.58 4.47 19.99
C ASN A 42 -1.72 3.57 20.88
N HIS A 43 -0.87 2.72 20.30
CA HIS A 43 -0.10 1.72 21.04
C HIS A 43 1.40 1.84 20.80
N ASP A 44 1.85 1.67 19.56
CA ASP A 44 3.27 1.67 19.23
C ASP A 44 3.50 2.29 17.85
N LYS A 45 3.96 3.54 17.86
CA LYS A 45 4.20 4.31 16.62
C LYS A 45 5.33 3.75 15.77
N THR A 46 6.12 2.79 16.28
CA THR A 46 7.16 2.13 15.52
C THR A 46 6.65 0.98 14.67
N LYS A 47 5.36 0.63 14.82
CA LYS A 47 4.72 -0.48 14.11
C LYS A 47 3.75 0.04 13.06
N GLU A 48 3.95 -0.41 11.84
CA GLU A 48 3.02 -0.14 10.74
C GLU A 48 2.01 -1.28 10.65
N THR A 49 0.74 -0.95 10.89
CA THR A 49 -0.34 -1.95 10.92
C THR A 49 -1.00 -2.14 9.57
N SER A 50 -1.03 -1.09 8.74
CA SER A 50 -1.61 -1.14 7.41
C SER A 50 -0.94 -0.13 6.49
N THR A 51 -1.12 -0.31 5.18
CA THR A 51 -0.54 0.57 4.17
C THR A 51 -1.53 0.73 3.03
N GLU A 52 -1.75 1.96 2.58
CA GLU A 52 -2.56 2.26 1.42
C GLU A 52 -1.66 2.41 0.21
N PHE A 53 -1.94 1.63 -0.85
CA PHE A 53 -1.20 1.68 -2.11
C PHE A 53 -2.05 2.34 -3.17
N SER A 54 -1.55 3.46 -3.71
CA SER A 54 -2.25 4.24 -4.71
C SER A 54 -1.69 3.97 -6.10
N PHE A 55 -2.56 3.99 -7.09
CA PHE A 55 -2.21 3.78 -8.49
C PHE A 55 -2.20 5.09 -9.26
N TYR A 56 -2.27 6.19 -8.54
CA TYR A 56 -2.21 7.55 -9.07
C TYR A 56 -1.20 8.37 -8.26
N PHE A 57 -0.36 9.10 -8.96
CA PHE A 57 0.58 10.03 -8.32
C PHE A 57 0.13 11.45 -8.66
N PRO A 58 -0.35 12.24 -7.68
CA PRO A 58 -0.84 13.58 -7.97
C PRO A 58 0.31 14.50 -8.40
N PRO A 59 0.27 15.08 -9.63
CA PRO A 59 1.35 15.94 -10.10
C PRO A 59 1.36 17.32 -9.46
N THR A 60 0.25 17.75 -8.84
CA THR A 60 0.11 19.06 -8.20
C THR A 60 -0.50 18.93 -6.82
N ALA A 61 -0.27 19.96 -5.98
CA ALA A 61 -0.87 20.01 -4.63
C ALA A 61 -2.41 20.03 -4.69
N GLU A 62 -2.99 20.58 -5.74
CA GLU A 62 -4.44 20.63 -5.91
C GLU A 62 -5.02 19.24 -6.10
N GLU A 63 -4.31 18.36 -6.79
CA GLU A 63 -4.77 17.00 -7.07
C GLU A 63 -4.71 16.07 -5.87
N ILE A 64 -4.00 16.43 -4.80
CA ILE A 64 -4.00 15.68 -3.55
C ILE A 64 -5.41 15.56 -2.97
N TYR A 65 -6.26 16.57 -3.22
CA TYR A 65 -7.63 16.56 -2.71
C TYR A 65 -8.60 15.77 -3.58
N LEU A 66 -8.16 15.31 -4.75
CA LEU A 66 -8.98 14.45 -5.59
C LEU A 66 -8.93 13.02 -5.04
N THR A 67 -10.09 12.38 -4.97
CA THR A 67 -10.18 11.02 -4.47
C THR A 67 -10.06 10.01 -5.60
N TYR A 68 -9.01 9.20 -5.55
CA TYR A 68 -8.80 8.10 -6.47
C TYR A 68 -8.83 6.79 -5.70
N PRO A 69 -9.40 5.70 -6.28
CA PRO A 69 -9.43 4.43 -5.58
C PRO A 69 -8.02 3.86 -5.36
N SER A 70 -7.82 3.28 -4.20
CA SER A 70 -6.56 2.66 -3.79
C SER A 70 -6.84 1.37 -3.04
N LEU A 71 -5.79 0.58 -2.76
CA LEU A 71 -5.87 -0.62 -1.94
C LEU A 71 -5.24 -0.37 -0.58
N GLU A 72 -5.94 -0.72 0.49
CA GLU A 72 -5.36 -0.78 1.82
C GLU A 72 -5.08 -2.23 2.18
N ILE A 73 -3.83 -2.49 2.55
CA ILE A 73 -3.38 -3.81 2.99
C ILE A 73 -3.15 -3.74 4.49
N THR A 74 -3.80 -4.65 5.23
CA THR A 74 -3.54 -4.86 6.65
C THR A 74 -2.54 -6.01 6.78
N TRP A 75 -1.53 -5.84 7.62
CA TRP A 75 -0.43 -6.81 7.77
C TRP A 75 -0.69 -7.77 8.93
N GLN A 76 -0.38 -9.05 8.74
CA GLN A 76 -0.49 -10.06 9.81
C GLN A 76 0.54 -9.79 10.91
N THR A 77 1.77 -9.47 10.51
CA THR A 77 2.83 -9.04 11.42
C THR A 77 3.13 -7.59 11.09
N ASN A 78 3.11 -6.71 12.09
CA ASN A 78 3.35 -5.30 11.87
C ASN A 78 4.72 -5.06 11.25
N LEU A 79 4.79 -4.11 10.32
CA LEU A 79 6.04 -3.72 9.68
C LEU A 79 6.74 -2.64 10.51
N ASN A 80 7.99 -2.34 10.16
CA ASN A 80 8.79 -1.33 10.85
C ASN A 80 8.40 0.07 10.34
N ALA A 81 7.60 0.80 11.12
CA ALA A 81 7.11 2.12 10.73
C ALA A 81 8.21 3.18 10.68
N THR A 82 9.31 2.99 11.43
CA THR A 82 10.47 3.91 11.35
C THR A 82 11.12 3.81 9.97
N GLN A 83 11.30 2.59 9.47
CA GLN A 83 11.85 2.37 8.13
C GLN A 83 10.91 2.85 7.04
N SER A 84 9.61 2.55 7.14
CA SER A 84 8.65 2.97 6.12
C SER A 84 8.51 4.48 6.04
N ARG A 85 8.56 5.19 7.19
CA ARG A 85 8.54 6.65 7.18
C ARG A 85 9.79 7.25 6.55
N ALA A 86 10.96 6.63 6.81
CA ALA A 86 12.20 7.07 6.17
C ALA A 86 12.12 6.90 4.64
N LEU A 87 11.58 5.77 4.17
CA LEU A 87 11.35 5.55 2.74
C LEU A 87 10.33 6.53 2.17
N TYR A 88 9.24 6.78 2.89
CA TYR A 88 8.22 7.74 2.46
C TYR A 88 8.83 9.14 2.28
N THR A 89 9.65 9.58 3.24
CA THR A 89 10.31 10.89 3.16
C THR A 89 11.31 10.95 2.02
N GLN A 90 12.11 9.88 1.84
CA GLN A 90 13.16 9.83 0.81
C GLN A 90 12.58 9.79 -0.61
N TYR A 91 11.50 9.03 -0.83
CA TYR A 91 10.94 8.77 -2.15
C TYR A 91 9.64 9.50 -2.42
N ARG A 92 9.23 10.42 -1.55
CA ARG A 92 7.96 11.13 -1.67
C ARG A 92 7.78 11.81 -3.02
N ALA A 93 8.85 12.41 -3.55
CA ALA A 93 8.81 13.12 -4.84
C ALA A 93 8.70 12.16 -6.03
N LEU A 94 9.15 10.92 -5.88
CA LEU A 94 9.11 9.89 -6.92
C LEU A 94 7.91 8.96 -6.77
N GLY A 95 7.31 8.91 -5.58
CA GLY A 95 6.12 8.15 -5.25
C GLY A 95 6.36 6.68 -4.98
N TRP A 96 7.07 5.97 -5.83
CA TRP A 96 7.33 4.54 -5.73
C TRP A 96 8.72 4.24 -6.27
N SER A 97 9.40 3.26 -5.66
CA SER A 97 10.73 2.84 -6.08
C SER A 97 10.92 1.35 -5.82
N ASN A 98 11.99 0.79 -6.41
CA ASN A 98 12.34 -0.62 -6.14
C ASN A 98 12.66 -0.86 -4.67
N GLU A 99 13.22 0.12 -3.96
CA GLU A 99 13.54 0.00 -2.54
C GLU A 99 12.26 -0.08 -1.70
N VAL A 100 11.27 0.74 -2.02
CA VAL A 100 9.95 0.69 -1.37
C VAL A 100 9.29 -0.66 -1.64
N ALA A 101 9.30 -1.11 -2.90
CA ALA A 101 8.72 -2.40 -3.27
C ALA A 101 9.39 -3.54 -2.51
N THR A 102 10.72 -3.51 -2.39
CA THR A 102 11.47 -4.53 -1.64
C THR A 102 11.08 -4.54 -0.17
N PHE A 103 10.91 -3.36 0.44
CA PHE A 103 10.50 -3.27 1.84
C PHE A 103 9.15 -3.95 2.08
N TYR A 104 8.16 -3.70 1.22
CA TYR A 104 6.82 -4.26 1.41
C TYR A 104 6.68 -5.69 0.92
N SER A 105 7.57 -6.18 0.06
CA SER A 105 7.42 -7.46 -0.64
C SER A 105 7.27 -8.66 0.28
N SER A 106 7.92 -8.65 1.44
CA SER A 106 7.89 -9.76 2.41
C SER A 106 6.79 -9.64 3.45
N GLY A 107 6.05 -8.52 3.48
CA GLY A 107 4.94 -8.36 4.41
C GLY A 107 3.83 -9.37 4.13
N ILE A 108 3.30 -9.99 5.20
CA ILE A 108 2.24 -11.00 5.06
C ILE A 108 0.89 -10.33 5.16
N ILE A 109 0.04 -10.55 4.17
CA ILE A 109 -1.27 -9.91 4.06
C ILE A 109 -2.25 -10.53 5.04
N ALA A 110 -2.90 -9.71 5.87
CA ALA A 110 -4.00 -10.13 6.73
C ALA A 110 -5.35 -9.81 6.09
N ASP A 111 -5.47 -8.67 5.40
CA ASP A 111 -6.71 -8.27 4.75
C ASP A 111 -6.42 -7.27 3.63
N ILE A 112 -7.35 -7.16 2.69
CA ILE A 112 -7.30 -6.23 1.57
C ILE A 112 -8.65 -5.54 1.47
N ARG A 113 -8.65 -4.21 1.34
CA ARG A 113 -9.88 -3.47 1.06
C ARG A 113 -9.62 -2.34 0.07
N VAL A 114 -10.68 -1.93 -0.64
CA VAL A 114 -10.64 -0.77 -1.52
C VAL A 114 -10.95 0.47 -0.69
N VAL A 115 -10.17 1.53 -0.92
CA VAL A 115 -10.40 2.86 -0.37
C VAL A 115 -10.80 3.77 -1.52
N GLU A 116 -11.94 4.44 -1.37
CA GLU A 116 -12.47 5.36 -2.39
C GLU A 116 -12.31 6.81 -1.99
#